data_7702a7892e14813086b74e085d983b2b
#
_entry.id   7702a7892e14813086b74e085d983b2b
#
_cell.length_a   1.000
_cell.length_b   1.000
_cell.length_c   1.000
_cell.angle_alpha   90.00
_cell.angle_beta   90.00
_cell.angle_gamma   90.00
#
_symmetry.space_group_name_H-M   'P 1'
#
loop_
_entity.id
_entity.type
_entity.pdbx_description
1 polymer ?
#
loop_
_entity_poly.entity_id
_entity_poly.type
_entity_poly.pdbx_seq_one_letter_code
_entity_poly.pdbx_strand_id
1 'polypeptide(L)'
;MSGIPVLCVEADCVARGWELSLIELHRRGCRIRTQYDREGDPASRDCTMILTVLNPSGEPVIHKDFPGGPEELEEYAMEVCEGIKDHLIRDHEDVSDTRWDYTYHRRLFAYGAPGGEPFDQIEEMCGALAETPYTRRAQAITWRVREDNECFDPPCLQSIWCRITEEGGRRFLNMNVRFRSNDAYKAAFMNIFALTRLQEKMAGRIAELSGRPVLTGRYCHMADSYHIYGSSFHEFEKRFLSALEKRSFEERTIRYEDVREIMEEARPAILEKAKNLGR
;
A
#
# COMPACT_ATOMS: atom_id res chain seq x y z
N MET A 1 -28.69 11.39 1.75
CA MET A 1 -27.65 12.09 2.53
C MET A 1 -26.60 12.59 1.55
N SER A 2 -26.27 13.86 1.63
CA SER A 2 -25.31 14.51 0.71
C SER A 2 -23.92 14.55 1.34
N GLY A 3 -23.20 13.44 1.38
CA GLY A 3 -21.84 13.41 1.93
C GLY A 3 -21.07 12.20 1.43
N ILE A 4 -19.74 12.24 1.53
CA ILE A 4 -18.88 11.09 1.24
C ILE A 4 -19.12 10.06 2.35
N PRO A 5 -19.55 8.84 2.03
CA PRO A 5 -19.81 7.81 3.05
C PRO A 5 -18.50 7.31 3.67
N VAL A 6 -18.54 6.98 4.95
CA VAL A 6 -17.47 6.23 5.63
C VAL A 6 -17.86 4.76 5.63
N LEU A 7 -17.04 3.93 5.01
CA LEU A 7 -17.25 2.49 4.90
C LEU A 7 -16.17 1.75 5.68
N CYS A 8 -16.57 0.70 6.39
CA CYS A 8 -15.66 -0.14 7.17
C CYS A 8 -15.77 -1.59 6.67
N VAL A 9 -14.64 -2.23 6.47
CA VAL A 9 -14.51 -3.62 6.07
C VAL A 9 -13.51 -4.31 6.98
N GLU A 10 -13.83 -5.53 7.40
CA GLU A 10 -12.91 -6.40 8.13
C GLU A 10 -12.85 -7.76 7.44
N ALA A 11 -11.66 -8.34 7.34
CA ALA A 11 -11.42 -9.62 6.71
C ALA A 11 -10.22 -10.35 7.32
N ASP A 12 -10.17 -11.66 7.16
CA ASP A 12 -9.11 -12.51 7.69
C ASP A 12 -7.80 -12.38 6.87
N CYS A 13 -7.89 -12.17 5.55
CA CYS A 13 -6.72 -12.11 4.67
C CYS A 13 -6.79 -10.93 3.68
N VAL A 14 -5.65 -10.63 3.05
CA VAL A 14 -5.49 -9.49 2.12
C VAL A 14 -6.45 -9.57 0.93
N ALA A 15 -6.50 -10.73 0.26
CA ALA A 15 -7.34 -10.90 -0.93
C ALA A 15 -8.82 -10.68 -0.62
N ARG A 16 -9.32 -11.21 0.52
CA ARG A 16 -10.71 -11.02 0.94
C ARG A 16 -10.99 -9.58 1.33
N GLY A 17 -10.06 -8.93 2.03
CA GLY A 17 -10.20 -7.54 2.44
C GLY A 17 -10.36 -6.59 1.25
N TRP A 18 -9.49 -6.74 0.26
CA TRP A 18 -9.59 -5.95 -0.97
C TRP A 18 -10.88 -6.24 -1.75
N GLU A 19 -11.26 -7.50 -1.93
CA GLU A 19 -12.50 -7.88 -2.59
C GLU A 19 -13.73 -7.23 -1.94
N LEU A 20 -13.86 -7.36 -0.62
CA LEU A 20 -14.97 -6.78 0.13
C LEU A 20 -14.97 -5.25 0.06
N SER A 21 -13.80 -4.61 0.09
CA SER A 21 -13.70 -3.15 -0.01
C SER A 21 -14.21 -2.62 -1.35
N LEU A 22 -13.91 -3.31 -2.45
CA LEU A 22 -14.43 -2.98 -3.78
C LEU A 22 -15.95 -3.19 -3.88
N ILE A 23 -16.46 -4.27 -3.32
CA ILE A 23 -17.91 -4.56 -3.28
C ILE A 23 -18.64 -3.44 -2.52
N GLU A 24 -18.16 -3.08 -1.33
CA GLU A 24 -18.78 -2.03 -0.51
C GLU A 24 -18.69 -0.65 -1.17
N LEU A 25 -17.55 -0.30 -1.76
CA LEU A 25 -17.38 0.92 -2.53
C LEU A 25 -18.34 0.97 -3.72
N HIS A 26 -18.43 -0.11 -4.51
CA HIS A 26 -19.33 -0.19 -5.66
C HIS A 26 -20.80 -0.02 -5.26
N ARG A 27 -21.21 -0.65 -4.16
CA ARG A 27 -22.62 -0.64 -3.68
C ARG A 27 -23.01 0.66 -3.01
N ARG A 28 -22.12 1.26 -2.20
CA ARG A 28 -22.45 2.33 -1.24
C ARG A 28 -21.66 3.61 -1.45
N GLY A 29 -20.61 3.60 -2.28
CA GLY A 29 -19.83 4.78 -2.61
C GLY A 29 -20.68 5.85 -3.29
N CYS A 30 -20.42 7.12 -3.01
CA CYS A 30 -21.05 8.24 -3.70
C CYS A 30 -20.47 8.42 -5.11
N ARG A 31 -21.21 9.09 -5.98
CA ARG A 31 -20.73 9.50 -7.31
C ARG A 31 -20.16 10.89 -7.23
N ILE A 32 -18.91 11.03 -7.60
CA ILE A 32 -18.18 12.30 -7.51
C ILE A 32 -17.41 12.53 -8.82
N ARG A 33 -17.38 13.76 -9.29
CA ARG A 33 -16.45 14.19 -10.33
C ARG A 33 -15.11 14.54 -9.70
N THR A 34 -14.04 14.15 -10.38
CA THR A 34 -12.66 14.46 -10.00
C THR A 34 -12.00 15.31 -11.09
N GLN A 35 -10.88 15.94 -10.79
CA GLN A 35 -10.06 16.68 -11.75
C GLN A 35 -9.43 15.79 -12.83
N TYR A 36 -9.45 14.47 -12.65
CA TYR A 36 -8.90 13.49 -13.58
C TYR A 36 -9.96 12.88 -14.51
N ASP A 37 -11.26 13.17 -14.30
CA ASP A 37 -12.34 12.67 -15.16
C ASP A 37 -12.31 13.40 -16.50
N ARG A 38 -12.35 12.67 -17.60
CA ARG A 38 -12.46 13.23 -18.94
C ARG A 38 -13.91 13.57 -19.26
N GLU A 39 -14.10 14.45 -20.26
CA GLU A 39 -15.43 14.72 -20.79
C GLU A 39 -16.01 13.41 -21.39
N GLY A 40 -17.23 13.06 -20.94
CA GLY A 40 -17.88 11.81 -21.34
C GLY A 40 -17.66 10.62 -20.39
N ASP A 41 -16.66 10.66 -19.52
CA ASP A 41 -16.49 9.60 -18.52
C ASP A 41 -17.65 9.61 -17.51
N PRO A 42 -18.10 8.42 -17.03
CA PRO A 42 -18.97 8.35 -15.86
C PRO A 42 -18.31 9.00 -14.65
N ALA A 43 -19.12 9.53 -13.71
CA ALA A 43 -18.59 10.02 -12.44
C ALA A 43 -17.94 8.87 -11.65
N SER A 44 -16.78 9.13 -11.05
CA SER A 44 -16.07 8.19 -10.18
C SER A 44 -16.91 7.76 -8.99
N ARG A 45 -16.68 6.57 -8.44
CA ARG A 45 -17.20 6.14 -7.13
C ARG A 45 -16.17 6.47 -6.07
N ASP A 46 -16.62 6.98 -4.93
CA ASP A 46 -15.72 7.39 -3.84
C ASP A 46 -16.35 7.13 -2.47
N CYS A 47 -15.49 6.88 -1.49
CA CYS A 47 -15.83 6.80 -0.08
C CYS A 47 -14.58 7.05 0.78
N THR A 48 -14.75 7.37 2.05
CA THR A 48 -13.69 7.13 3.03
C THR A 48 -13.74 5.66 3.44
N MET A 49 -12.63 4.94 3.29
CA MET A 49 -12.54 3.52 3.58
C MET A 49 -11.66 3.25 4.80
N ILE A 50 -12.14 2.35 5.68
CA ILE A 50 -11.33 1.72 6.73
C ILE A 50 -11.40 0.21 6.48
N LEU A 51 -10.30 -0.35 6.00
CA LEU A 51 -10.15 -1.77 5.73
C LEU A 51 -9.21 -2.39 6.76
N THR A 52 -9.69 -3.35 7.55
CA THR A 52 -8.89 -4.13 8.50
C THR A 52 -8.66 -5.54 7.98
N VAL A 53 -7.39 -5.95 7.92
CA VAL A 53 -6.98 -7.33 7.64
C VAL A 53 -6.44 -7.92 8.95
N LEU A 54 -7.14 -8.91 9.50
CA LEU A 54 -6.82 -9.49 10.82
C LEU A 54 -5.52 -10.31 10.77
N ASN A 55 -5.30 -11.04 9.69
CA ASN A 55 -4.11 -11.84 9.47
C ASN A 55 -3.53 -11.55 8.06
N PRO A 56 -2.68 -10.51 7.91
CA PRO A 56 -2.13 -10.14 6.60
C PRO A 56 -1.19 -11.20 6.00
N SER A 57 -0.64 -12.10 6.80
CA SER A 57 0.12 -13.27 6.34
C SER A 57 -0.76 -14.51 6.12
N GLY A 58 -2.08 -14.39 6.34
CA GLY A 58 -3.06 -15.47 6.15
C GLY A 58 -3.39 -15.68 4.67
N GLU A 59 -3.47 -16.95 4.29
CA GLU A 59 -3.83 -17.32 2.91
C GLU A 59 -5.35 -17.29 2.67
N PRO A 60 -5.79 -17.02 1.43
CA PRO A 60 -4.99 -16.62 0.28
C PRO A 60 -4.61 -15.13 0.32
N VAL A 61 -3.36 -14.83 -0.04
CA VAL A 61 -2.86 -13.44 -0.06
C VAL A 61 -3.23 -12.71 -1.35
N ILE A 62 -3.23 -13.41 -2.50
CA ILE A 62 -3.32 -12.79 -3.83
C ILE A 62 -4.70 -12.98 -4.44
N HIS A 63 -5.27 -11.90 -4.98
CA HIS A 63 -6.52 -11.91 -5.74
C HIS A 63 -6.21 -11.82 -7.25
N LYS A 64 -6.72 -12.77 -8.06
CA LYS A 64 -6.42 -12.87 -9.51
C LYS A 64 -6.94 -11.71 -10.35
N ASP A 65 -7.98 -11.03 -9.86
CA ASP A 65 -8.65 -9.97 -10.65
C ASP A 65 -8.08 -8.57 -10.36
N PHE A 66 -7.04 -8.45 -9.52
CA PHE A 66 -6.31 -7.17 -9.46
C PHE A 66 -5.61 -6.93 -10.82
N PRO A 67 -5.51 -5.67 -11.27
CA PRO A 67 -4.92 -5.35 -12.59
C PRO A 67 -3.39 -5.41 -12.57
N GLY A 68 -2.85 -6.61 -12.49
CA GLY A 68 -1.42 -6.90 -12.48
C GLY A 68 -1.17 -8.39 -12.33
N GLY A 69 0.09 -8.78 -12.21
CA GLY A 69 0.53 -10.15 -12.00
C GLY A 69 1.47 -10.28 -10.79
N PRO A 70 1.91 -11.52 -10.46
CA PRO A 70 2.85 -11.75 -9.36
C PRO A 70 4.17 -10.97 -9.49
N GLU A 71 4.69 -10.84 -10.71
CA GLU A 71 5.93 -10.10 -10.96
C GLU A 71 5.78 -8.60 -10.67
N GLU A 72 4.65 -7.99 -11.05
CA GLU A 72 4.37 -6.58 -10.76
C GLU A 72 4.17 -6.36 -9.26
N LEU A 73 3.58 -7.32 -8.53
CA LEU A 73 3.49 -7.26 -7.07
C LEU A 73 4.87 -7.29 -6.42
N GLU A 74 5.76 -8.18 -6.88
CA GLU A 74 7.13 -8.25 -6.37
C GLU A 74 7.92 -6.99 -6.71
N GLU A 75 7.84 -6.49 -7.95
CA GLU A 75 8.48 -5.23 -8.36
C GLU A 75 8.04 -4.08 -7.45
N TYR A 76 6.74 -3.96 -7.17
CA TYR A 76 6.23 -2.90 -6.32
C TYR A 76 6.62 -3.08 -4.84
N ALA A 77 6.64 -4.31 -4.34
CA ALA A 77 7.14 -4.59 -3.00
C ALA A 77 8.63 -4.24 -2.86
N MET A 78 9.46 -4.54 -3.86
CA MET A 78 10.87 -4.15 -3.91
C MET A 78 11.04 -2.62 -4.01
N GLU A 79 10.16 -1.93 -4.77
CA GLU A 79 10.16 -0.47 -4.84
C GLU A 79 9.92 0.16 -3.46
N VAL A 80 8.87 -0.30 -2.75
CA VAL A 80 8.49 0.26 -1.43
C VAL A 80 9.44 -0.14 -0.32
N CYS A 81 9.94 -1.38 -0.32
CA CYS A 81 10.72 -1.94 0.77
C CYS A 81 12.24 -1.90 0.57
N GLU A 82 12.71 -1.73 -0.67
CA GLU A 82 14.14 -1.86 -1.02
C GLU A 82 14.66 -0.69 -1.87
N GLY A 83 13.76 0.23 -2.29
CA GLY A 83 14.13 1.46 -2.98
C GLY A 83 14.74 1.27 -4.37
N ILE A 84 14.40 0.17 -5.06
CA ILE A 84 15.00 -0.16 -6.37
C ILE A 84 14.82 0.92 -7.44
N LYS A 85 13.89 1.85 -7.21
CA LYS A 85 13.57 2.97 -8.13
C LYS A 85 13.91 4.35 -7.56
N ASP A 86 14.60 4.45 -6.41
CA ASP A 86 14.94 5.75 -5.81
C ASP A 86 15.82 6.62 -6.71
N HIS A 87 16.59 6.03 -7.60
CA HIS A 87 17.38 6.73 -8.61
C HIS A 87 16.55 7.47 -9.68
N LEU A 88 15.24 7.18 -9.75
CA LEU A 88 14.31 7.87 -10.64
C LEU A 88 13.78 9.18 -10.07
N ILE A 89 14.12 9.52 -8.83
CA ILE A 89 13.73 10.79 -8.23
C ILE A 89 14.55 11.90 -8.93
N ARG A 90 13.82 12.93 -9.37
CA ARG A 90 14.41 14.08 -10.05
C ARG A 90 15.30 14.90 -9.15
N ASP A 91 16.23 15.60 -9.74
CA ASP A 91 16.93 16.70 -9.09
C ASP A 91 15.98 17.91 -9.03
N HIS A 92 15.51 18.26 -7.84
CA HIS A 92 14.58 19.37 -7.65
C HIS A 92 15.21 20.75 -7.92
N GLU A 93 16.55 20.84 -8.02
CA GLU A 93 17.26 22.06 -8.43
C GLU A 93 17.31 22.21 -9.96
N ASP A 94 17.14 21.10 -10.71
CA ASP A 94 17.05 21.11 -12.17
C ASP A 94 15.60 21.15 -12.64
N VAL A 95 15.14 22.33 -13.06
CA VAL A 95 13.76 22.55 -13.58
C VAL A 95 13.47 21.73 -14.83
N SER A 96 14.49 21.30 -15.56
CA SER A 96 14.33 20.47 -16.79
C SER A 96 14.17 18.98 -16.49
N ASP A 97 14.45 18.54 -15.26
CA ASP A 97 14.30 17.15 -14.83
C ASP A 97 12.83 16.80 -14.59
N THR A 98 12.28 15.96 -15.44
CA THR A 98 10.86 15.53 -15.44
C THR A 98 10.68 14.12 -14.84
N ARG A 99 11.69 13.57 -14.18
CA ARG A 99 11.60 12.30 -13.46
C ARG A 99 10.63 12.41 -12.28
N TRP A 100 10.58 11.38 -11.45
CA TRP A 100 9.63 11.28 -10.35
C TRP A 100 9.90 12.31 -9.25
N ASP A 101 8.87 12.86 -8.66
CA ASP A 101 9.00 13.78 -7.52
C ASP A 101 9.43 13.07 -6.24
N TYR A 102 9.03 11.80 -6.07
CA TYR A 102 9.35 11.01 -4.88
C TYR A 102 9.19 9.50 -5.15
N THR A 103 9.69 8.70 -4.20
CA THR A 103 9.27 7.30 -3.96
C THR A 103 8.80 7.17 -2.51
N TYR A 104 7.95 6.19 -2.21
CA TYR A 104 7.59 5.90 -0.82
C TYR A 104 8.79 5.44 -0.02
N HIS A 105 9.67 4.63 -0.63
CA HIS A 105 10.90 4.19 0.01
C HIS A 105 11.73 5.39 0.48
N ARG A 106 12.05 6.33 -0.41
CA ARG A 106 12.85 7.51 -0.05
C ARG A 106 12.19 8.34 1.06
N ARG A 107 10.86 8.47 1.03
CA ARG A 107 10.11 9.19 2.06
C ARG A 107 10.09 8.47 3.40
N LEU A 108 10.19 7.15 3.44
CA LEU A 108 10.17 6.34 4.67
C LEU A 108 11.57 6.09 5.23
N PHE A 109 12.55 5.76 4.39
CA PHE A 109 13.88 5.33 4.80
C PHE A 109 14.96 6.41 4.71
N ALA A 110 14.66 7.52 4.06
CA ALA A 110 15.58 8.66 3.96
C ALA A 110 14.80 9.99 3.96
N TYR A 111 13.95 10.17 4.96
CA TYR A 111 13.14 11.37 5.13
C TYR A 111 14.03 12.57 5.46
N GLY A 112 13.73 13.73 4.87
CA GLY A 112 14.44 14.98 5.10
C GLY A 112 14.17 15.95 3.97
N ALA A 113 14.46 17.24 4.19
CA ALA A 113 14.44 18.24 3.13
C ALA A 113 15.56 17.97 2.11
N PRO A 114 15.44 18.41 0.85
CA PRO A 114 16.52 18.38 -0.11
C PRO A 114 17.80 19.02 0.49
N GLY A 115 18.95 18.31 0.38
CA GLY A 115 20.23 18.77 0.96
C GLY A 115 20.38 18.62 2.48
N GLY A 116 19.35 18.16 3.20
CA GLY A 116 19.42 17.84 4.63
C GLY A 116 19.91 16.40 4.89
N GLU A 117 20.29 16.13 6.14
CA GLU A 117 20.65 14.78 6.56
C GLU A 117 19.43 13.85 6.44
N PRO A 118 19.56 12.70 5.74
CA PRO A 118 18.47 11.74 5.61
C PRO A 118 18.19 11.07 6.97
N PHE A 119 16.90 10.83 7.26
CA PHE A 119 16.44 10.22 8.49
C PHE A 119 15.62 8.97 8.18
N ASP A 120 16.10 7.81 8.65
CA ASP A 120 15.39 6.54 8.50
C ASP A 120 14.29 6.41 9.57
N GLN A 121 13.07 6.75 9.18
CA GLN A 121 11.90 6.67 10.06
C GLN A 121 11.53 5.22 10.42
N ILE A 122 11.78 4.28 9.51
CA ILE A 122 11.43 2.86 9.71
C ILE A 122 12.37 2.24 10.74
N GLU A 123 13.68 2.47 10.65
CA GLU A 123 14.63 1.95 11.64
C GLU A 123 14.40 2.58 13.03
N GLU A 124 14.10 3.89 13.11
CA GLU A 124 13.72 4.55 14.36
C GLU A 124 12.45 3.95 14.98
N MET A 125 11.43 3.67 14.17
CA MET A 125 10.22 2.99 14.64
C MET A 125 10.53 1.59 15.18
N CYS A 126 11.38 0.83 14.48
CA CYS A 126 11.79 -0.50 14.90
C CYS A 126 12.57 -0.46 16.23
N GLY A 127 13.51 0.47 16.38
CA GLY A 127 14.26 0.69 17.62
C GLY A 127 13.34 1.04 18.80
N ALA A 128 12.45 2.02 18.61
CA ALA A 128 11.49 2.44 19.64
C ALA A 128 10.55 1.31 20.07
N LEU A 129 10.10 0.46 19.14
CA LEU A 129 9.22 -0.67 19.44
C LEU A 129 9.98 -1.86 20.06
N ALA A 130 11.25 -2.04 19.75
CA ALA A 130 12.11 -3.04 20.37
C ALA A 130 12.33 -2.71 21.86
N GLU A 131 12.59 -1.43 22.17
CA GLU A 131 12.78 -0.92 23.54
C GLU A 131 11.47 -0.84 24.31
N THR A 132 10.42 -0.25 23.68
CA THR A 132 9.13 0.02 24.33
C THR A 132 7.98 -0.50 23.45
N PRO A 133 7.61 -1.78 23.51
CA PRO A 133 6.61 -2.41 22.63
C PRO A 133 5.24 -1.74 22.62
N TYR A 134 4.84 -1.16 23.73
CA TYR A 134 3.55 -0.47 23.93
C TYR A 134 3.59 1.02 23.62
N THR A 135 4.69 1.55 23.08
CA THR A 135 4.77 2.97 22.67
C THR A 135 3.67 3.34 21.67
N ARG A 136 3.20 4.57 21.74
CA ARG A 136 2.24 5.16 20.79
C ARG A 136 2.94 6.15 19.83
N ARG A 137 4.27 6.24 19.89
CA ARG A 137 5.09 7.20 19.15
C ARG A 137 5.72 6.63 17.88
N ALA A 138 5.62 5.31 17.66
CA ALA A 138 6.17 4.67 16.47
C ALA A 138 5.32 5.06 15.24
N GLN A 139 5.74 6.11 14.56
CA GLN A 139 5.06 6.69 13.41
C GLN A 139 6.08 7.21 12.40
N ALA A 140 5.79 6.97 11.12
CA ALA A 140 6.45 7.57 9.96
C ALA A 140 5.45 8.39 9.15
N ILE A 141 5.93 9.45 8.48
CA ILE A 141 5.13 10.29 7.59
C ILE A 141 5.84 10.42 6.24
N THR A 142 5.05 10.62 5.18
CA THR A 142 5.62 10.85 3.84
C THR A 142 5.45 12.28 3.38
N TRP A 143 4.39 12.97 3.86
CA TRP A 143 4.03 14.30 3.41
C TRP A 143 5.01 15.37 3.85
N ARG A 144 5.44 16.22 2.92
CA ARG A 144 6.25 17.42 3.12
C ARG A 144 5.43 18.62 2.67
N VAL A 145 4.91 19.40 3.61
CA VAL A 145 3.89 20.43 3.35
C VAL A 145 4.30 21.45 2.27
N ARG A 146 5.56 21.89 2.24
CA ARG A 146 6.00 22.89 1.27
C ARG A 146 6.16 22.31 -0.13
N GLU A 147 6.83 21.16 -0.24
CA GLU A 147 7.14 20.53 -1.51
C GLU A 147 5.91 19.90 -2.15
N ASP A 148 5.14 19.15 -1.36
CA ASP A 148 4.04 18.32 -1.89
C ASP A 148 2.79 19.13 -2.25
N ASN A 149 2.57 20.32 -1.66
CA ASN A 149 1.47 21.21 -2.07
C ASN A 149 1.69 21.81 -3.48
N GLU A 150 2.93 21.90 -3.93
CA GLU A 150 3.28 22.42 -5.27
C GLU A 150 3.48 21.29 -6.30
N CYS A 151 3.52 20.02 -5.84
CA CYS A 151 3.68 18.85 -6.68
C CYS A 151 2.41 18.53 -7.44
N PHE A 152 2.53 18.16 -8.73
CA PHE A 152 1.37 17.76 -9.55
C PHE A 152 0.74 16.46 -9.05
N ASP A 153 1.55 15.47 -8.66
CA ASP A 153 1.11 14.18 -8.12
C ASP A 153 1.80 13.89 -6.78
N PRO A 154 1.36 14.54 -5.70
CA PRO A 154 1.98 14.41 -4.39
C PRO A 154 1.68 13.03 -3.74
N PRO A 155 2.48 12.60 -2.73
CA PRO A 155 2.33 11.31 -2.08
C PRO A 155 0.91 11.00 -1.62
N CYS A 156 0.38 9.86 -2.04
CA CYS A 156 -0.93 9.39 -1.58
C CYS A 156 -0.87 8.76 -0.19
N LEU A 157 0.16 7.96 0.11
CA LEU A 157 0.46 7.49 1.47
C LEU A 157 0.84 8.70 2.33
N GLN A 158 0.21 8.84 3.50
CA GLN A 158 0.45 9.95 4.42
C GLN A 158 1.24 9.54 5.65
N SER A 159 0.90 8.40 6.23
CA SER A 159 1.53 7.94 7.47
C SER A 159 1.42 6.44 7.66
N ILE A 160 2.38 5.91 8.42
CA ILE A 160 2.39 4.58 8.99
C ILE A 160 2.48 4.74 10.50
N TRP A 161 1.67 4.00 11.26
CA TRP A 161 1.73 3.93 12.70
C TRP A 161 1.76 2.47 13.13
N CYS A 162 2.63 2.13 14.10
CA CYS A 162 2.78 0.77 14.57
C CYS A 162 2.72 0.67 16.09
N ARG A 163 2.27 -0.50 16.57
CA ARG A 163 2.28 -0.87 17.99
C ARG A 163 2.36 -2.38 18.14
N ILE A 164 3.06 -2.85 19.16
CA ILE A 164 3.08 -4.26 19.54
C ILE A 164 2.01 -4.52 20.60
N THR A 165 1.24 -5.58 20.40
CA THR A 165 0.38 -6.20 21.41
C THR A 165 0.94 -7.57 21.78
N GLU A 166 0.61 -8.04 22.98
CA GLU A 166 0.98 -9.38 23.46
C GLU A 166 -0.29 -10.17 23.79
N GLU A 167 -0.40 -11.36 23.20
CA GLU A 167 -1.51 -12.27 23.42
C GLU A 167 -0.98 -13.71 23.50
N GLY A 168 -1.35 -14.42 24.57
CA GLY A 168 -0.89 -15.80 24.80
C GLY A 168 0.64 -15.94 24.85
N GLY A 169 1.37 -14.92 25.35
CA GLY A 169 2.83 -14.88 25.38
C GLY A 169 3.51 -14.63 24.03
N ARG A 170 2.75 -14.37 22.97
CA ARG A 170 3.23 -14.03 21.63
C ARG A 170 3.06 -12.53 21.38
N ARG A 171 4.03 -11.94 20.67
CA ARG A 171 4.05 -10.51 20.33
C ARG A 171 3.63 -10.31 18.90
N PHE A 172 2.76 -9.34 18.64
CA PHE A 172 2.21 -9.04 17.33
C PHE A 172 2.40 -7.56 16.98
N LEU A 173 3.09 -7.28 15.87
CA LEU A 173 3.22 -5.93 15.32
C LEU A 173 1.95 -5.56 14.57
N ASN A 174 1.16 -4.66 15.12
CA ASN A 174 -0.02 -4.09 14.43
C ASN A 174 0.41 -2.84 13.66
N MET A 175 -0.12 -2.67 12.44
CA MET A 175 0.17 -1.52 11.58
C MET A 175 -1.12 -0.84 11.12
N ASN A 176 -1.15 0.50 11.21
CA ASN A 176 -2.15 1.34 10.56
C ASN A 176 -1.45 2.17 9.49
N VAL A 177 -2.04 2.26 8.31
CA VAL A 177 -1.59 3.15 7.25
C VAL A 177 -2.71 4.10 6.85
N ARG A 178 -2.36 5.32 6.45
CA ARG A 178 -3.32 6.32 5.97
C ARG A 178 -2.91 6.86 4.62
N PHE A 179 -3.84 6.82 3.69
CA PHE A 179 -3.76 7.42 2.37
C PHE A 179 -4.72 8.61 2.28
N ARG A 180 -4.29 9.75 1.69
CA ARG A 180 -5.19 10.84 1.35
C ARG A 180 -6.11 10.47 0.18
N SER A 181 -5.60 9.61 -0.72
CA SER A 181 -6.26 9.18 -1.95
C SER A 181 -5.71 7.82 -2.35
N ASN A 182 -6.58 6.89 -2.77
CA ASN A 182 -6.16 5.57 -3.24
C ASN A 182 -7.13 5.03 -4.30
N ASP A 183 -6.62 4.77 -5.51
CA ASP A 183 -7.39 4.05 -6.51
C ASP A 183 -7.63 2.63 -6.02
N ALA A 184 -8.90 2.35 -5.69
CA ALA A 184 -9.32 1.11 -5.06
C ALA A 184 -9.09 -0.11 -5.95
N TYR A 185 -9.28 0.06 -7.27
CA TYR A 185 -9.20 -1.03 -8.23
C TYR A 185 -7.78 -1.22 -8.76
N LYS A 186 -7.09 -0.13 -9.16
CA LYS A 186 -5.80 -0.24 -9.86
C LYS A 186 -4.58 -0.19 -8.93
N ALA A 187 -4.68 0.43 -7.75
CA ALA A 187 -3.52 0.64 -6.89
C ALA A 187 -3.62 0.03 -5.49
N ALA A 188 -4.83 -0.02 -4.89
CA ALA A 188 -4.97 -0.38 -3.48
C ALA A 188 -4.45 -1.78 -3.14
N PHE A 189 -4.68 -2.76 -4.02
CA PHE A 189 -4.20 -4.12 -3.79
C PHE A 189 -2.67 -4.18 -3.70
N MET A 190 -1.98 -3.53 -4.63
CA MET A 190 -0.52 -3.46 -4.66
C MET A 190 0.03 -2.72 -3.43
N ASN A 191 -0.61 -1.60 -3.05
CA ASN A 191 -0.24 -0.85 -1.84
C ASN A 191 -0.38 -1.71 -0.58
N ILE A 192 -1.50 -2.42 -0.42
CA ILE A 192 -1.74 -3.31 0.73
C ILE A 192 -0.69 -4.41 0.75
N PHE A 193 -0.45 -5.07 -0.39
CA PHE A 193 0.55 -6.13 -0.50
C PHE A 193 1.96 -5.64 -0.12
N ALA A 194 2.44 -4.54 -0.69
CA ALA A 194 3.77 -4.00 -0.40
C ALA A 194 3.90 -3.55 1.07
N LEU A 195 2.87 -2.92 1.65
CA LEU A 195 2.90 -2.45 3.03
C LEU A 195 2.77 -3.58 4.06
N THR A 196 2.09 -4.68 3.72
CA THR A 196 2.11 -5.89 4.57
C THR A 196 3.47 -6.59 4.50
N ARG A 197 4.19 -6.54 3.37
CA ARG A 197 5.60 -6.97 3.28
C ARG A 197 6.53 -6.08 4.12
N LEU A 198 6.31 -4.77 4.10
CA LEU A 198 7.03 -3.85 5.00
C LEU A 198 6.77 -4.18 6.47
N GLN A 199 5.51 -4.45 6.85
CA GLN A 199 5.13 -4.86 8.20
C GLN A 199 5.87 -6.13 8.64
N GLU A 200 5.99 -7.13 7.76
CA GLU A 200 6.71 -8.37 8.01
C GLU A 200 8.22 -8.10 8.23
N LYS A 201 8.85 -7.31 7.36
CA LYS A 201 10.26 -6.90 7.50
C LYS A 201 10.49 -6.14 8.82
N MET A 202 9.61 -5.22 9.19
CA MET A 202 9.68 -4.50 10.47
C MET A 202 9.54 -5.45 11.66
N ALA A 203 8.62 -6.42 11.62
CA ALA A 203 8.46 -7.40 12.70
C ALA A 203 9.74 -8.23 12.89
N GLY A 204 10.37 -8.68 11.79
CA GLY A 204 11.67 -9.34 11.80
C GLY A 204 12.76 -8.46 12.41
N ARG A 205 12.86 -7.19 11.98
CA ARG A 205 13.86 -6.24 12.48
C ARG A 205 13.70 -5.96 13.99
N ILE A 206 12.46 -5.78 14.43
CA ILE A 206 12.16 -5.60 15.87
C ILE A 206 12.52 -6.86 16.67
N ALA A 207 12.29 -8.05 16.11
CA ALA A 207 12.69 -9.29 16.75
C ALA A 207 14.20 -9.40 16.92
N GLU A 208 14.98 -9.02 15.91
CA GLU A 208 16.45 -8.93 15.97
C GLU A 208 16.91 -7.97 17.06
N LEU A 209 16.40 -6.72 17.05
CA LEU A 209 16.79 -5.67 18.00
C LEU A 209 16.40 -6.02 19.45
N SER A 210 15.23 -6.63 19.67
CA SER A 210 14.72 -6.94 21.03
C SER A 210 15.17 -8.31 21.55
N GLY A 211 15.75 -9.18 20.70
CA GLY A 211 16.06 -10.56 21.03
C GLY A 211 14.82 -11.43 21.33
N ARG A 212 13.61 -10.98 20.96
CA ARG A 212 12.33 -11.68 21.22
C ARG A 212 11.52 -11.80 19.93
N PRO A 213 10.93 -12.96 19.62
CA PRO A 213 10.09 -13.11 18.43
C PRO A 213 8.95 -12.11 18.38
N VAL A 214 8.73 -11.54 17.20
CA VAL A 214 7.60 -10.65 16.88
C VAL A 214 6.97 -11.15 15.59
N LEU A 215 5.67 -11.39 15.64
CA LEU A 215 4.87 -11.83 14.51
C LEU A 215 4.15 -10.63 13.88
N THR A 216 3.73 -10.80 12.63
CA THR A 216 2.83 -9.85 11.97
C THR A 216 1.48 -9.89 12.67
N GLY A 217 1.01 -8.74 13.14
CA GLY A 217 -0.32 -8.53 13.69
C GLY A 217 -1.29 -8.03 12.62
N ARG A 218 -2.42 -7.43 13.02
CA ARG A 218 -3.37 -6.88 12.07
C ARG A 218 -2.78 -5.72 11.25
N TYR A 219 -3.29 -5.58 10.03
CA TYR A 219 -3.04 -4.43 9.15
C TYR A 219 -4.34 -3.63 9.00
N CYS A 220 -4.27 -2.31 9.11
CA CYS A 220 -5.42 -1.42 8.88
C CYS A 220 -5.06 -0.40 7.81
N HIS A 221 -5.80 -0.41 6.71
CA HIS A 221 -5.68 0.50 5.58
C HIS A 221 -6.80 1.55 5.63
N MET A 222 -6.44 2.80 5.85
CA MET A 222 -7.37 3.92 5.84
C MET A 222 -7.10 4.77 4.59
N ALA A 223 -8.15 5.09 3.84
CA ALA A 223 -8.07 6.01 2.72
C ALA A 223 -9.17 7.06 2.84
N ASP A 224 -8.79 8.35 2.84
CA ASP A 224 -9.74 9.46 2.93
C ASP A 224 -10.62 9.53 1.66
N SER A 225 -10.01 9.32 0.48
CA SER A 225 -10.69 9.08 -0.79
C SER A 225 -10.27 7.70 -1.32
N TYR A 226 -11.14 6.72 -1.19
CA TYR A 226 -11.00 5.37 -1.74
C TYR A 226 -11.95 5.26 -2.92
N HIS A 227 -11.42 5.23 -4.16
CA HIS A 227 -12.23 5.49 -5.33
C HIS A 227 -11.96 4.52 -6.49
N ILE A 228 -12.95 4.39 -7.38
CA ILE A 228 -12.81 3.81 -8.71
C ILE A 228 -13.09 4.92 -9.71
N TYR A 229 -12.11 5.24 -10.56
CA TYR A 229 -12.29 6.23 -11.63
C TYR A 229 -13.36 5.77 -12.63
N GLY A 230 -14.15 6.73 -13.12
CA GLY A 230 -15.19 6.47 -14.11
C GLY A 230 -14.64 5.78 -15.37
N SER A 231 -13.45 6.18 -15.82
CA SER A 231 -12.74 5.55 -16.94
C SER A 231 -12.39 4.07 -16.73
N SER A 232 -12.35 3.59 -15.48
CA SER A 232 -12.04 2.20 -15.13
C SER A 232 -13.28 1.31 -14.99
N PHE A 233 -14.52 1.85 -15.00
CA PHE A 233 -15.72 1.05 -14.75
C PHE A 233 -15.93 -0.09 -15.73
N HIS A 234 -15.66 0.13 -17.01
CA HIS A 234 -15.82 -0.92 -18.01
C HIS A 234 -14.93 -2.14 -17.74
N GLU A 235 -13.68 -1.91 -17.37
CA GLU A 235 -12.74 -2.98 -17.01
C GLU A 235 -13.15 -3.64 -15.69
N PHE A 236 -13.48 -2.83 -14.68
CA PHE A 236 -13.95 -3.29 -13.38
C PHE A 236 -15.18 -4.21 -13.49
N GLU A 237 -16.18 -3.81 -14.27
CA GLU A 237 -17.40 -4.61 -14.49
C GLU A 237 -17.09 -5.91 -15.23
N LYS A 238 -16.32 -5.85 -16.30
CA LYS A 238 -16.01 -7.03 -17.13
C LYS A 238 -15.12 -8.05 -16.45
N ARG A 239 -14.16 -7.61 -15.66
CA ARG A 239 -13.23 -8.50 -14.97
C ARG A 239 -13.73 -8.81 -13.57
N PHE A 240 -13.72 -7.84 -12.66
CA PHE A 240 -13.96 -8.05 -11.24
C PHE A 240 -15.42 -8.48 -10.95
N LEU A 241 -16.43 -7.70 -11.35
CA LEU A 241 -17.83 -8.04 -11.06
C LEU A 241 -18.25 -9.34 -11.77
N SER A 242 -17.83 -9.55 -13.01
CA SER A 242 -18.10 -10.79 -13.74
C SER A 242 -17.45 -12.01 -13.09
N ALA A 243 -16.27 -11.86 -12.49
CA ALA A 243 -15.62 -12.95 -11.76
C ALA A 243 -16.37 -13.27 -10.44
N LEU A 244 -16.86 -12.24 -9.73
CA LEU A 244 -17.68 -12.42 -8.53
C LEU A 244 -18.94 -13.27 -8.79
N GLU A 245 -19.57 -13.09 -9.96
CA GLU A 245 -20.78 -13.81 -10.33
C GLU A 245 -20.51 -15.26 -10.75
N LYS A 246 -19.34 -15.55 -11.32
CA LYS A 246 -19.05 -16.81 -12.03
C LYS A 246 -18.13 -17.76 -11.28
N ARG A 247 -17.37 -17.28 -10.31
CA ARG A 247 -16.31 -18.05 -9.64
C ARG A 247 -16.46 -17.97 -8.13
N SER A 248 -16.08 -19.05 -7.44
CA SER A 248 -15.95 -19.03 -5.99
C SER A 248 -14.76 -18.15 -5.56
N PHE A 249 -14.64 -17.83 -4.27
CA PHE A 249 -13.51 -17.05 -3.76
C PHE A 249 -12.17 -17.77 -3.97
N GLU A 250 -12.14 -19.08 -3.77
CA GLU A 250 -10.97 -19.94 -3.97
C GLU A 250 -10.51 -19.90 -5.44
N GLU A 251 -11.44 -19.86 -6.38
CA GLU A 251 -11.12 -19.76 -7.82
C GLU A 251 -10.60 -18.38 -8.21
N ARG A 252 -10.99 -17.32 -7.47
CA ARG A 252 -10.53 -15.93 -7.70
C ARG A 252 -9.20 -15.60 -7.01
N THR A 253 -8.67 -16.50 -6.21
CA THR A 253 -7.46 -16.22 -5.41
C THR A 253 -6.33 -17.20 -5.70
N ILE A 254 -5.12 -16.83 -5.25
CA ILE A 254 -3.91 -17.65 -5.32
C ILE A 254 -3.23 -17.57 -3.95
N ARG A 255 -2.71 -18.67 -3.48
CA ARG A 255 -1.84 -18.70 -2.30
C ARG A 255 -0.49 -18.10 -2.65
N TYR A 256 0.09 -17.36 -1.73
CA TYR A 256 1.42 -16.78 -1.95
C TYR A 256 2.48 -17.86 -2.21
N GLU A 257 2.40 -19.00 -1.50
CA GLU A 257 3.34 -20.11 -1.68
C GLU A 257 3.34 -20.68 -3.11
N ASP A 258 2.19 -20.62 -3.83
CA ASP A 258 2.06 -21.15 -5.19
C ASP A 258 2.76 -20.26 -6.24
N VAL A 259 3.04 -19.00 -5.90
CA VAL A 259 3.68 -18.03 -6.80
C VAL A 259 4.99 -17.47 -6.27
N ARG A 260 5.38 -17.83 -5.05
CA ARG A 260 6.59 -17.34 -4.41
C ARG A 260 7.84 -17.58 -5.26
N GLU A 261 8.01 -18.78 -5.79
CA GLU A 261 9.15 -19.14 -6.63
C GLU A 261 9.21 -18.27 -7.89
N ILE A 262 8.07 -18.05 -8.55
CA ILE A 262 7.96 -17.15 -9.73
C ILE A 262 8.39 -15.73 -9.37
N MET A 263 7.92 -15.22 -8.22
CA MET A 263 8.26 -13.88 -7.74
C MET A 263 9.75 -13.77 -7.41
N GLU A 264 10.32 -14.76 -6.72
CA GLU A 264 11.74 -14.81 -6.38
C GLU A 264 12.64 -14.91 -7.64
N GLU A 265 12.27 -15.75 -8.60
CA GLU A 265 12.99 -15.88 -9.89
C GLU A 265 12.90 -14.59 -10.74
N ALA A 266 11.84 -13.81 -10.63
CA ALA A 266 11.70 -12.54 -11.36
C ALA A 266 12.62 -11.42 -10.84
N ARG A 267 13.07 -11.48 -9.57
CA ARG A 267 13.84 -10.40 -8.91
C ARG A 267 15.09 -9.92 -9.68
N PRO A 268 15.96 -10.79 -10.25
CA PRO A 268 17.11 -10.34 -11.04
C PRO A 268 16.70 -9.51 -12.27
N ALA A 269 15.66 -9.93 -12.98
CA ALA A 269 15.15 -9.23 -14.16
C ALA A 269 14.49 -7.89 -13.77
N ILE A 270 13.76 -7.85 -12.64
CA ILE A 270 13.19 -6.62 -12.07
C ILE A 270 14.29 -5.62 -11.73
N LEU A 271 15.37 -6.05 -11.08
CA LEU A 271 16.52 -5.19 -10.74
C LEU A 271 17.22 -4.64 -11.98
N GLU A 272 17.38 -5.46 -13.02
CA GLU A 272 17.98 -5.02 -14.29
C GLU A 272 17.07 -4.01 -15.00
N LYS A 273 15.77 -4.29 -15.09
CA LYS A 273 14.76 -3.38 -15.62
C LYS A 273 14.79 -2.04 -14.87
N ALA A 274 14.78 -2.06 -13.53
CA ALA A 274 14.81 -0.85 -12.72
C ALA A 274 16.07 -0.01 -12.99
N LYS A 275 17.26 -0.61 -13.08
CA LYS A 275 18.53 0.08 -13.41
C LYS A 275 18.52 0.74 -14.79
N ASN A 276 17.74 0.22 -15.73
CA ASN A 276 17.67 0.73 -17.10
C ASN A 276 16.56 1.78 -17.30
N LEU A 277 15.65 1.95 -16.31
CA LEU A 277 14.69 3.04 -16.31
C LEU A 277 15.42 4.38 -16.06
N GLY A 278 15.12 5.39 -16.87
CA GLY A 278 15.71 6.73 -16.71
C GLY A 278 17.08 6.95 -17.38
N ARG A 279 17.55 5.96 -18.20
CA ARG A 279 18.72 6.12 -19.08
C ARG A 279 18.37 6.57 -20.47
#